data_834348d8d0b21f9ce96617cf4983756e
#
_entry.id   834348d8d0b21f9ce96617cf4983756e
#
_cell.length_a   1.000
_cell.length_b   1.000
_cell.length_c   1.000
_cell.angle_alpha   90.00
_cell.angle_beta   90.00
_cell.angle_gamma   90.00
#
_symmetry.space_group_name_H-M   'P 1'
#
loop_
_entity.id
_entity.type
_entity.pdbx_description
1 polymer ?
#
loop_
_entity_poly.entity_id
_entity_poly.type
_entity_poly.pdbx_seq_one_letter_code
_entity_poly.pdbx_strand_id
1 'polypeptide(L)'
;RTIITDENGRYQFRSIMPSGYSCPPGGSTDTLLQQLGRHGNRPAHIHFFFSADGYRKLTTQINIDGDPYLWDDFAFATREGLVPPVVKVEDEAAIKEKGLDRSFSSIDWDVTLQHDKDGAINTEVERSRAAQ
;
A
#
# COMPACT_ATOMS: atom_id res chain seq x y z
N ARG A 1 4.04 -11.11 4.48
CA ARG A 1 5.46 -11.50 4.45
C ARG A 1 6.30 -10.36 5.01
N THR A 2 7.30 -10.67 5.84
CA THR A 2 8.28 -9.71 6.36
C THR A 2 9.47 -9.64 5.43
N ILE A 3 9.97 -8.44 5.18
CA ILE A 3 11.17 -8.14 4.42
C ILE A 3 12.07 -7.32 5.34
N ILE A 4 13.33 -7.72 5.42
CA ILE A 4 14.37 -6.97 6.14
C ILE A 4 15.13 -6.17 5.09
N THR A 5 15.32 -4.88 5.36
CA THR A 5 16.12 -3.99 4.49
C THR A 5 17.60 -4.37 4.57
N ASP A 6 18.35 -4.04 3.53
CA ASP A 6 19.81 -4.14 3.56
C ASP A 6 20.44 -3.05 4.45
N GLU A 7 21.77 -3.02 4.52
CA GLU A 7 22.56 -2.04 5.30
C GLU A 7 22.36 -0.59 4.85
N ASN A 8 21.86 -0.37 3.63
CA ASN A 8 21.52 0.94 3.07
C ASN A 8 20.04 1.30 3.21
N GLY A 9 19.27 0.49 3.92
CA GLY A 9 17.84 0.67 4.08
C GLY A 9 17.00 0.29 2.84
N ARG A 10 17.58 -0.39 1.85
CA ARG A 10 16.89 -0.77 0.62
C ARG A 10 16.08 -2.05 0.83
N TYR A 11 14.92 -2.08 0.20
CA TYR A 11 14.06 -3.26 0.14
C TYR A 11 13.58 -3.52 -1.28
N GLN A 12 13.28 -4.76 -1.60
CA GLN A 12 12.71 -5.15 -2.88
C GLN A 12 11.80 -6.35 -2.70
N PHE A 13 10.71 -6.38 -3.45
CA PHE A 13 9.86 -7.56 -3.57
C PHE A 13 9.21 -7.61 -4.94
N ARG A 14 8.66 -8.77 -5.30
CA ARG A 14 7.88 -8.97 -6.51
C ARG A 14 6.49 -9.43 -6.14
N SER A 15 5.51 -8.94 -6.87
CA SER A 15 4.10 -9.31 -6.72
C SER A 15 3.40 -9.18 -8.06
N ILE A 16 2.12 -9.49 -8.08
CA ILE A 16 1.24 -9.11 -9.17
C ILE A 16 0.73 -7.69 -8.94
N MET A 17 0.43 -6.97 -10.01
CA MET A 17 -0.19 -5.65 -9.91
C MET A 17 -1.55 -5.78 -9.20
N PRO A 18 -1.78 -5.06 -8.11
CA PRO A 18 -3.07 -5.09 -7.44
C PRO A 18 -4.15 -4.44 -8.31
N SER A 19 -5.40 -4.80 -8.06
CA SER A 19 -6.57 -4.14 -8.63
C SER A 19 -7.35 -3.40 -7.56
N GLY A 20 -8.13 -2.40 -7.96
CA GLY A 20 -9.14 -1.80 -7.11
C GLY A 20 -10.20 -2.82 -6.70
N TYR A 21 -10.93 -2.53 -5.65
CA TYR A 21 -12.01 -3.38 -5.16
C TYR A 21 -13.14 -2.54 -4.54
N SER A 22 -14.30 -3.15 -4.36
CA SER A 22 -15.43 -2.53 -3.68
C SER A 22 -15.73 -3.23 -2.37
N CYS A 23 -16.40 -2.52 -1.44
CA CYS A 23 -17.02 -3.19 -0.31
C CYS A 23 -18.02 -4.24 -0.81
N PRO A 24 -18.24 -5.34 -0.04
CA PRO A 24 -19.12 -6.42 -0.47
C PRO A 24 -20.52 -5.90 -0.80
N PRO A 25 -21.04 -6.17 -2.02
CA PRO A 25 -22.38 -5.76 -2.42
C PRO A 25 -23.46 -6.33 -1.47
N GLY A 26 -24.45 -5.52 -1.12
CA GLY A 26 -25.54 -5.90 -0.23
C GLY A 26 -25.16 -5.99 1.26
N GLY A 27 -23.91 -5.71 1.61
CA GLY A 27 -23.49 -5.60 3.01
C GLY A 27 -23.93 -4.30 3.68
N SER A 28 -23.83 -4.22 5.00
CA SER A 28 -24.26 -3.04 5.77
C SER A 28 -23.53 -1.76 5.34
N THR A 29 -22.24 -1.85 5.01
CA THR A 29 -21.45 -0.72 4.50
C THR A 29 -21.95 -0.27 3.14
N ASP A 30 -22.21 -1.20 2.22
CA ASP A 30 -22.73 -0.91 0.89
C ASP A 30 -24.11 -0.23 0.99
N THR A 31 -25.00 -0.78 1.81
CA THR A 31 -26.32 -0.19 2.06
C THR A 31 -26.24 1.24 2.59
N LEU A 32 -25.35 1.50 3.56
CA LEU A 32 -25.14 2.85 4.09
C LEU A 32 -24.61 3.80 3.03
N LEU A 33 -23.61 3.38 2.26
CA LEU A 33 -23.03 4.21 1.20
C LEU A 33 -24.05 4.55 0.12
N GLN A 34 -24.90 3.60 -0.29
CA GLN A 34 -25.98 3.83 -1.23
C GLN A 34 -26.98 4.86 -0.71
N GLN A 35 -27.37 4.80 0.59
CA GLN A 35 -28.23 5.79 1.21
C GLN A 35 -27.62 7.19 1.22
N LEU A 36 -26.30 7.28 1.28
CA LEU A 36 -25.54 8.54 1.21
C LEU A 36 -25.25 8.99 -0.23
N GLY A 37 -25.73 8.27 -1.25
CA GLY A 37 -25.44 8.55 -2.65
C GLY A 37 -23.97 8.37 -3.02
N ARG A 38 -23.26 7.47 -2.32
CA ARG A 38 -21.83 7.22 -2.50
C ARG A 38 -21.60 5.78 -2.98
N HIS A 39 -20.52 5.59 -3.73
CA HIS A 39 -20.01 4.25 -4.05
C HIS A 39 -19.07 3.71 -2.96
N GLY A 40 -18.81 2.41 -2.98
CA GLY A 40 -17.91 1.71 -2.06
C GLY A 40 -16.59 1.27 -2.70
N ASN A 41 -16.15 1.91 -3.80
CA ASN A 41 -14.95 1.50 -4.50
C ASN A 41 -13.69 2.12 -3.86
N ARG A 42 -12.63 1.33 -3.82
CA ARG A 42 -11.29 1.77 -3.47
C ARG A 42 -10.33 1.55 -4.63
N PRO A 43 -9.40 2.47 -4.87
CA PRO A 43 -8.35 2.28 -5.87
C PRO A 43 -7.42 1.12 -5.48
N ALA A 44 -6.73 0.58 -6.45
CA ALA A 44 -5.64 -0.36 -6.24
C ALA A 44 -4.59 0.23 -5.30
N HIS A 45 -4.16 -0.55 -4.29
CA HIS A 45 -3.18 -0.08 -3.31
C HIS A 45 -2.41 -1.25 -2.69
N ILE A 46 -1.26 -0.92 -2.10
CA ILE A 46 -0.41 -1.87 -1.38
C ILE A 46 -0.21 -1.32 0.03
N HIS A 47 -0.55 -2.11 1.05
CA HIS A 47 -0.30 -1.75 2.45
C HIS A 47 1.14 -2.06 2.86
N PHE A 48 1.71 -1.16 3.64
CA PHE A 48 3.03 -1.31 4.24
C PHE A 48 2.97 -1.10 5.75
N PHE A 49 3.78 -1.89 6.44
CA PHE A 49 4.07 -1.76 7.85
C PHE A 49 5.59 -1.66 7.99
N PHE A 50 6.07 -0.49 8.37
CA PHE A 50 7.50 -0.26 8.58
C PHE A 50 7.80 -0.17 10.07
N SER A 51 8.88 -0.82 10.47
CA SER A 51 9.40 -0.74 11.83
C SER A 51 10.92 -0.75 11.82
N ALA A 52 11.52 0.06 12.68
CA ALA A 52 12.96 0.07 12.94
C ALA A 52 13.17 0.47 14.40
N ASP A 53 14.27 0.02 14.99
CA ASP A 53 14.60 0.34 16.38
C ASP A 53 14.84 1.86 16.54
N GLY A 54 14.21 2.46 17.54
CA GLY A 54 14.27 3.90 17.78
C GLY A 54 13.37 4.75 16.88
N TYR A 55 12.50 4.13 16.07
CA TYR A 55 11.56 4.81 15.21
C TYR A 55 10.12 4.40 15.49
N ARG A 56 9.21 5.32 15.26
CA ARG A 56 7.77 5.03 15.31
C ARG A 56 7.39 4.07 14.19
N LYS A 57 6.64 3.04 14.53
CA LYS A 57 6.06 2.13 13.55
C LYS A 57 5.11 2.91 12.63
N LEU A 58 5.33 2.77 11.34
CA LEU A 58 4.51 3.41 10.32
C LEU A 58 3.62 2.38 9.64
N THR A 59 2.31 2.60 9.70
CA THR A 59 1.32 1.90 8.89
C THR A 59 0.85 2.84 7.79
N THR A 60 1.03 2.46 6.54
CA THR A 60 0.70 3.29 5.39
C THR A 60 0.31 2.44 4.19
N GLN A 61 0.03 3.08 3.07
CA GLN A 61 -0.21 2.44 1.77
C GLN A 61 0.37 3.30 0.66
N ILE A 62 0.64 2.70 -0.48
CA ILE A 62 0.76 3.40 -1.76
C ILE A 62 -0.45 3.06 -2.62
N ASN A 63 -0.91 4.03 -3.40
CA ASN A 63 -1.96 3.83 -4.39
C ASN A 63 -1.33 3.67 -5.77
N ILE A 64 -1.97 2.88 -6.63
CA ILE A 64 -1.49 2.63 -7.99
C ILE A 64 -1.99 3.72 -8.91
N ASP A 65 -1.06 4.39 -9.57
CA ASP A 65 -1.36 5.42 -10.56
C ASP A 65 -2.16 4.85 -11.74
N GLY A 66 -3.13 5.63 -12.23
CA GLY A 66 -4.02 5.24 -13.32
C GLY A 66 -5.27 4.46 -12.92
N ASP A 67 -5.46 4.15 -11.63
CA ASP A 67 -6.72 3.55 -11.16
C ASP A 67 -7.88 4.57 -11.25
N PRO A 68 -9.06 4.20 -11.80
CA PRO A 68 -10.18 5.13 -11.99
C PRO A 68 -10.74 5.74 -10.71
N TYR A 69 -10.56 5.08 -9.57
CA TYR A 69 -11.00 5.59 -8.26
C TYR A 69 -9.88 6.23 -7.45
N LEU A 70 -8.72 6.50 -8.05
CA LEU A 70 -7.54 7.02 -7.36
C LEU A 70 -7.86 8.25 -6.51
N TRP A 71 -8.62 9.19 -7.07
CA TRP A 71 -8.99 10.44 -6.39
C TRP A 71 -10.44 10.44 -5.87
N ASP A 72 -11.11 9.30 -5.98
CA ASP A 72 -12.48 9.10 -5.53
C ASP A 72 -12.59 7.82 -4.67
N ASP A 73 -11.61 7.62 -3.78
CA ASP A 73 -11.60 6.52 -2.80
C ASP A 73 -12.70 6.74 -1.75
N PHE A 74 -13.63 5.80 -1.60
CA PHE A 74 -14.68 5.93 -0.60
C PHE A 74 -14.13 6.03 0.84
N ALA A 75 -12.94 5.48 1.08
CA ALA A 75 -12.26 5.55 2.37
C ALA A 75 -11.44 6.84 2.56
N PHE A 76 -11.38 7.71 1.53
CA PHE A 76 -10.58 8.95 1.56
C PHE A 76 -9.11 8.75 1.94
N ALA A 77 -8.52 7.61 1.59
CA ALA A 77 -7.17 7.25 2.01
C ALA A 77 -6.08 7.71 1.03
N THR A 78 -6.44 8.14 -0.18
CA THR A 78 -5.47 8.63 -1.16
C THR A 78 -4.84 9.96 -0.73
N ARG A 79 -3.52 10.06 -0.89
CA ARG A 79 -2.73 11.29 -0.65
C ARG A 79 -1.71 11.42 -1.77
N GLU A 80 -1.41 12.64 -2.23
CA GLU A 80 -0.46 12.90 -3.32
C GLU A 80 0.90 12.23 -3.10
N GLY A 81 1.47 12.31 -1.90
CA GLY A 81 2.74 11.66 -1.57
C GLY A 81 2.71 10.13 -1.49
N LEU A 82 1.54 9.51 -1.68
CA LEU A 82 1.33 8.06 -1.65
C LEU A 82 0.96 7.48 -3.02
N VAL A 83 1.22 8.21 -4.09
CA VAL A 83 0.97 7.78 -5.48
C VAL A 83 2.29 7.82 -6.25
N PRO A 84 3.20 6.86 -6.00
CA PRO A 84 4.43 6.77 -6.78
C PRO A 84 4.12 6.40 -8.23
N PRO A 85 4.92 6.88 -9.20
CA PRO A 85 4.73 6.55 -10.60
C PRO A 85 4.94 5.05 -10.85
N VAL A 86 4.09 4.49 -11.71
CA VAL A 86 4.20 3.11 -12.19
C VAL A 86 4.90 3.13 -13.54
N VAL A 87 6.11 2.62 -13.60
CA VAL A 87 6.93 2.61 -14.82
C VAL A 87 6.85 1.23 -15.48
N LYS A 88 6.33 1.17 -16.70
CA LYS A 88 6.35 -0.05 -17.51
C LYS A 88 7.74 -0.28 -18.09
N VAL A 89 8.31 -1.42 -17.84
CA VAL A 89 9.63 -1.83 -18.33
C VAL A 89 9.42 -2.85 -19.45
N GLU A 90 9.80 -2.47 -20.67
CA GLU A 90 9.68 -3.27 -21.89
C GLU A 90 11.06 -3.57 -22.51
N ASP A 91 12.13 -3.04 -21.95
CA ASP A 91 13.51 -3.29 -22.39
C ASP A 91 13.90 -4.75 -22.13
N GLU A 92 14.30 -5.46 -23.19
CA GLU A 92 14.62 -6.89 -23.13
C GLU A 92 15.82 -7.19 -22.21
N ALA A 93 16.81 -6.30 -22.16
CA ALA A 93 17.98 -6.50 -21.31
C ALA A 93 17.59 -6.38 -19.83
N ALA A 94 16.77 -5.39 -19.48
CA ALA A 94 16.26 -5.20 -18.13
C ALA A 94 15.33 -6.36 -17.70
N ILE A 95 14.49 -6.85 -18.61
CA ILE A 95 13.60 -8.01 -18.35
C ILE A 95 14.45 -9.25 -18.04
N LYS A 96 15.46 -9.51 -18.87
CA LYS A 96 16.37 -10.66 -18.71
C LYS A 96 17.22 -10.54 -17.43
N GLU A 97 17.72 -9.36 -17.11
CA GLU A 97 18.45 -9.09 -15.87
C GLU A 97 17.61 -9.46 -14.63
N LYS A 98 16.32 -9.18 -14.67
CA LYS A 98 15.38 -9.56 -13.61
C LYS A 98 14.95 -11.04 -13.66
N GLY A 99 15.44 -11.82 -14.63
CA GLY A 99 15.07 -13.24 -14.80
C GLY A 99 13.59 -13.41 -15.17
N LEU A 100 13.04 -12.48 -15.94
CA LEU A 100 11.67 -12.51 -16.44
C LEU A 100 11.64 -12.82 -17.94
N ASP A 101 10.49 -13.23 -18.45
CA ASP A 101 10.23 -13.56 -19.85
C ASP A 101 9.26 -12.57 -20.54
N ARG A 102 8.82 -11.55 -19.80
CA ARG A 102 7.86 -10.55 -20.26
C ARG A 102 8.06 -9.20 -19.57
N SER A 103 7.46 -8.16 -20.14
CA SER A 103 7.44 -6.83 -19.55
C SER A 103 6.86 -6.86 -18.13
N PHE A 104 7.33 -5.95 -17.29
CA PHE A 104 6.86 -5.79 -15.92
C PHE A 104 6.68 -4.32 -15.58
N SER A 105 6.01 -4.02 -14.48
CA SER A 105 5.92 -2.68 -13.92
C SER A 105 6.86 -2.54 -12.74
N SER A 106 7.60 -1.44 -12.67
CA SER A 106 8.42 -1.05 -11.54
C SER A 106 7.78 0.11 -10.80
N ILE A 107 7.85 0.07 -9.50
CA ILE A 107 7.45 1.15 -8.60
C ILE A 107 8.61 1.38 -7.65
N ASP A 108 9.17 2.58 -7.70
CA ASP A 108 10.21 3.01 -6.78
C ASP A 108 9.60 3.98 -5.77
N TRP A 109 9.76 3.70 -4.49
CA TRP A 109 9.18 4.51 -3.44
C TRP A 109 10.04 4.51 -2.18
N ASP A 110 10.35 5.70 -1.71
CA ASP A 110 11.10 5.93 -0.49
C ASP A 110 10.15 6.27 0.65
N VAL A 111 10.52 5.83 1.86
CA VAL A 111 9.76 6.13 3.07
C VAL A 111 10.67 6.73 4.14
N THR A 112 10.17 7.74 4.82
CA THR A 112 10.84 8.35 5.97
C THR A 112 10.15 7.93 7.24
N LEU A 113 10.91 7.35 8.18
CA LEU A 113 10.44 7.03 9.51
C LEU A 113 10.75 8.16 10.48
N GLN A 114 9.81 8.45 11.36
CA GLN A 114 9.99 9.43 12.41
C GLN A 114 10.64 8.77 13.62
N HIS A 115 11.69 9.41 14.20
CA HIS A 115 12.27 8.98 15.45
C HIS A 115 11.23 8.93 16.57
N ASP A 116 11.30 7.90 17.36
CA ASP A 116 10.54 7.81 18.60
C ASP A 116 11.24 8.67 19.65
N LYS A 117 10.83 9.94 19.71
CA LYS A 117 11.34 10.85 20.73
C LYS A 117 10.71 10.50 22.07
N ASP A 118 11.50 10.00 22.97
CA ASP A 118 11.28 9.91 24.40
C ASP A 118 9.82 9.68 24.86
N GLY A 119 9.46 8.40 25.02
CA GLY A 119 8.30 8.03 25.82
C GLY A 119 6.92 8.37 25.25
N ALA A 120 6.80 8.75 24.00
CA ALA A 120 5.51 8.73 23.32
C ALA A 120 5.08 7.27 23.18
N ILE A 121 4.26 6.85 24.09
CA ILE A 121 3.73 5.52 24.32
C ILE A 121 3.27 4.93 22.99
N ASN A 122 4.05 3.99 22.46
CA ASN A 122 3.54 3.01 21.50
C ASN A 122 2.56 2.12 22.27
N THR A 123 1.39 2.64 22.58
CA THR A 123 0.27 1.82 23.00
C THR A 123 -0.26 1.12 21.76
N GLU A 124 0.50 0.16 21.23
CA GLU A 124 -0.10 -0.91 20.49
C GLU A 124 -1.00 -1.66 21.47
N VAL A 125 -2.25 -1.30 21.48
CA VAL A 125 -3.28 -2.19 22.00
C VAL A 125 -3.24 -3.40 21.06
N GLU A 126 -2.55 -4.47 21.46
CA GLU A 126 -2.72 -5.76 20.82
C GLU A 126 -4.21 -6.11 20.93
N ARG A 127 -4.94 -5.80 19.88
CA ARG A 127 -6.29 -6.35 19.74
C ARG A 127 -6.08 -7.83 19.43
N SER A 128 -6.32 -8.68 20.42
CA SER A 128 -6.47 -10.11 20.18
C SER A 128 -7.45 -10.27 19.02
N ARG A 129 -7.00 -10.86 17.92
CA ARG A 129 -7.91 -11.27 16.86
C ARG A 129 -8.95 -12.15 17.51
N ALA A 130 -10.22 -11.74 17.44
CA ALA A 130 -11.30 -12.63 17.83
C ALA A 130 -11.07 -13.96 17.09
N ALA A 131 -10.92 -15.04 17.85
CA ALA A 131 -10.83 -16.35 17.27
C ALA A 131 -12.11 -16.59 16.45
N GLN A 132 -11.94 -16.77 15.13
CA GLN A 132 -12.99 -17.24 14.25
C GLN A 132 -13.11 -18.76 14.42
#